data_e48db3b7a0e66b182e021ffdbee3c19a
#
_entry.id   e48db3b7a0e66b182e021ffdbee3c19a
#
_cell.length_a   1.000
_cell.length_b   1.000
_cell.length_c   1.000
_cell.angle_alpha   90.00
_cell.angle_beta   90.00
_cell.angle_gamma   90.00
#
_symmetry.space_group_name_H-M   'P 1'
#
loop_
_entity.id
_entity.type
_entity.pdbx_description
1 polymer ?
#
loop_
_entity_poly.entity_id
_entity_poly.type
_entity_poly.pdbx_seq_one_letter_code
_entity_poly.pdbx_strand_id
1 'polypeptide(L)'
;MKAIILENPEHFTTANIDEPNQPRAGEALVEVSRVGICGTDVAGYLGKMPFYTYPVIPGHELGVTVLSMGEGVENVKVGDRCSVEPYMNCGECFACCKGATNCCESLEVIGVHKDGGMCERFVLPARKLHPSEKLTMEQLALVETLAIGCNCVNRARPGEGDKVLVIGAGPIG
;
A
#
# COMPACT_ATOMS: atom_id res chain seq x y z
N MET A 1 1.09 -11.68 16.97
CA MET A 1 2.11 -11.29 15.98
C MET A 1 2.76 -9.96 16.37
N LYS A 2 3.96 -9.66 15.83
CA LYS A 2 4.64 -8.38 16.09
C LYS A 2 4.16 -7.29 15.14
N ALA A 3 4.09 -6.06 15.65
CA ALA A 3 3.83 -4.86 14.85
C ALA A 3 4.67 -3.68 15.36
N ILE A 4 4.93 -2.73 14.46
CA ILE A 4 5.50 -1.42 14.79
C ILE A 4 4.35 -0.42 14.72
N ILE A 5 4.11 0.26 15.84
CA ILE A 5 2.99 1.21 15.99
C ILE A 5 3.57 2.62 16.14
N LEU A 6 3.07 3.55 15.38
CA LEU A 6 3.30 4.97 15.58
C LEU A 6 2.19 5.48 16.50
N GLU A 7 2.50 5.55 17.80
CA GLU A 7 1.56 5.89 18.87
C GLU A 7 1.09 7.36 18.78
N ASN A 8 2.03 8.22 18.51
CA ASN A 8 1.87 9.65 18.30
C ASN A 8 3.13 10.20 17.61
N PRO A 9 3.16 11.48 17.20
CA PRO A 9 4.36 12.05 16.58
C PRO A 9 5.64 11.78 17.36
N GLU A 10 6.68 11.38 16.65
CA GLU A 10 8.03 11.05 17.13
C GLU A 10 8.12 9.84 18.08
N HIS A 11 7.04 9.06 18.22
CA HIS A 11 7.00 7.94 19.14
C HIS A 11 6.55 6.63 18.50
N PHE A 12 7.52 5.77 18.15
CA PHE A 12 7.30 4.40 17.73
C PHE A 12 7.39 3.42 18.90
N THR A 13 6.51 2.43 18.91
CA THR A 13 6.58 1.27 19.80
C THR A 13 6.57 -0.03 19.01
N THR A 14 7.13 -1.09 19.60
CA THR A 14 6.96 -2.45 19.10
C THR A 14 6.01 -3.17 20.03
N ALA A 15 4.91 -3.70 19.49
CA ALA A 15 3.90 -4.40 20.27
C ALA A 15 3.64 -5.81 19.74
N ASN A 16 3.15 -6.68 20.62
CA ASN A 16 2.48 -7.91 20.21
C ASN A 16 0.99 -7.61 20.10
N ILE A 17 0.44 -7.81 18.93
CA ILE A 17 -0.99 -7.65 18.62
C ILE A 17 -1.60 -9.00 18.28
N ASP A 18 -2.92 -9.08 18.28
CA ASP A 18 -3.63 -10.29 17.87
C ASP A 18 -3.34 -10.66 16.41
N GLU A 19 -3.42 -11.95 16.11
CA GLU A 19 -3.37 -12.43 14.73
C GLU A 19 -4.59 -11.91 13.97
N PRO A 20 -4.44 -11.58 12.67
CA PRO A 20 -5.59 -11.17 11.88
C PRO A 20 -6.60 -12.31 11.75
N ASN A 21 -7.87 -11.95 11.63
CA ASN A 21 -8.93 -12.92 11.38
C ASN A 21 -8.73 -13.64 10.04
N GLN A 22 -9.42 -14.78 9.87
CA GLN A 22 -9.47 -15.45 8.56
C GLN A 22 -10.05 -14.49 7.51
N PRO A 23 -9.52 -14.50 6.27
CA PRO A 23 -10.00 -13.63 5.21
C PRO A 23 -11.45 -13.96 4.85
N ARG A 24 -12.27 -12.93 4.68
CA ARG A 24 -13.65 -13.03 4.20
C ARG A 24 -13.69 -13.22 2.69
N ALA A 25 -14.88 -13.40 2.13
CA ALA A 25 -15.05 -13.44 0.67
C ALA A 25 -14.42 -12.20 0.00
N GLY A 26 -13.62 -12.41 -1.04
CA GLY A 26 -12.89 -11.38 -1.76
C GLY A 26 -11.63 -10.84 -1.07
N GLU A 27 -11.27 -11.34 0.12
CA GLU A 27 -10.07 -10.94 0.86
C GLU A 27 -8.97 -12.00 0.79
N ALA A 28 -7.74 -11.60 1.08
CA ALA A 28 -6.61 -12.49 1.27
C ALA A 28 -5.84 -12.12 2.55
N LEU A 29 -5.34 -13.13 3.25
CA LEU A 29 -4.36 -12.99 4.32
C LEU A 29 -2.97 -13.06 3.70
N VAL A 30 -2.12 -12.11 4.03
CA VAL A 30 -0.76 -12.03 3.53
C VAL A 30 0.27 -11.95 4.65
N GLU A 31 1.46 -12.48 4.38
CA GLU A 31 2.67 -12.29 5.19
C GLU A 31 3.51 -11.17 4.58
N VAL A 32 3.92 -10.22 5.40
CA VAL A 32 4.75 -9.10 4.96
C VAL A 32 6.22 -9.50 5.01
N SER A 33 6.88 -9.47 3.86
CA SER A 33 8.31 -9.80 3.75
C SER A 33 9.20 -8.57 3.68
N ARG A 34 8.72 -7.50 3.04
CA ARG A 34 9.44 -6.24 2.86
C ARG A 34 8.49 -5.06 2.98
N VAL A 35 8.99 -4.00 3.63
CA VAL A 35 8.29 -2.71 3.75
C VAL A 35 9.26 -1.62 3.30
N GLY A 36 8.84 -0.78 2.36
CA GLY A 36 9.50 0.47 2.03
C GLY A 36 9.12 1.57 3.03
N ILE A 37 10.00 2.54 3.20
CA ILE A 37 9.76 3.73 4.03
C ILE A 37 9.52 4.91 3.10
N CYS A 38 8.28 5.38 3.04
CA CYS A 38 7.87 6.52 2.24
C CYS A 38 8.17 7.85 2.95
N GLY A 39 8.31 8.92 2.18
CA GLY A 39 8.31 10.29 2.74
C GLY A 39 7.05 10.63 3.53
N THR A 40 5.93 9.98 3.20
CA THR A 40 4.66 10.08 3.95
C THR A 40 4.79 9.50 5.36
N ASP A 41 5.51 8.38 5.54
CA ASP A 41 5.76 7.79 6.87
C ASP A 41 6.65 8.71 7.72
N VAL A 42 7.67 9.32 7.09
CA VAL A 42 8.52 10.33 7.76
C VAL A 42 7.70 11.56 8.16
N ALA A 43 6.82 12.05 7.30
CA ALA A 43 5.95 13.18 7.61
C ALA A 43 4.93 12.83 8.71
N GLY A 44 4.40 11.60 8.70
CA GLY A 44 3.56 11.06 9.78
C GLY A 44 4.32 11.01 11.10
N TYR A 45 5.52 10.45 11.10
CA TYR A 45 6.39 10.43 12.28
C TYR A 45 6.61 11.83 12.85
N LEU A 46 6.85 12.83 12.01
CA LEU A 46 7.07 14.23 12.43
C LEU A 46 5.77 14.99 12.80
N GLY A 47 4.60 14.36 12.75
CA GLY A 47 3.32 15.02 13.00
C GLY A 47 2.95 16.07 11.94
N LYS A 48 3.56 16.01 10.74
CA LYS A 48 3.35 16.97 9.64
C LYS A 48 2.38 16.48 8.57
N MET A 49 1.89 15.23 8.69
CA MET A 49 0.96 14.63 7.75
C MET A 49 -0.48 14.76 8.27
N PRO A 50 -1.33 15.60 7.65
CA PRO A 50 -2.66 15.92 8.19
C PRO A 50 -3.65 14.74 8.12
N PHE A 51 -3.32 13.70 7.36
CA PHE A 51 -4.19 12.53 7.17
C PHE A 51 -3.87 11.36 8.11
N TYR A 52 -2.82 11.47 8.93
CA TYR A 52 -2.50 10.44 9.91
C TYR A 52 -3.43 10.54 11.12
N THR A 53 -3.98 9.40 11.50
CA THR A 53 -4.68 9.22 12.79
C THR A 53 -3.82 8.33 13.68
N TYR A 54 -3.53 8.76 14.89
CA TYR A 54 -2.70 8.02 15.83
C TYR A 54 -3.57 7.35 16.92
N PRO A 55 -3.22 6.15 17.41
CA PRO A 55 -2.11 5.31 16.94
C PRO A 55 -2.43 4.65 15.59
N VAL A 56 -1.39 4.28 14.84
CA VAL A 56 -1.52 3.57 13.56
C VAL A 56 -0.31 2.65 13.32
N ILE A 57 -0.50 1.54 12.65
CA ILE A 57 0.58 0.72 12.08
C ILE A 57 0.90 1.30 10.69
N PRO A 58 2.08 1.91 10.47
CA PRO A 58 2.43 2.47 9.15
C PRO A 58 2.76 1.38 8.12
N GLY A 59 3.20 1.82 6.93
CA GLY A 59 3.73 0.98 5.86
C GLY A 59 2.70 0.67 4.77
N HIS A 60 3.01 1.15 3.57
CA HIS A 60 2.16 1.03 2.38
C HIS A 60 2.93 0.65 1.11
N GLU A 61 4.25 0.61 1.16
CA GLU A 61 5.13 0.10 0.10
C GLU A 61 5.52 -1.34 0.45
N LEU A 62 4.81 -2.35 -0.07
CA LEU A 62 4.83 -3.69 0.49
C LEU A 62 5.15 -4.77 -0.55
N GLY A 63 6.08 -5.66 -0.16
CA GLY A 63 6.28 -6.97 -0.79
C GLY A 63 5.75 -8.06 0.14
N VAL A 64 4.73 -8.81 -0.31
CA VAL A 64 3.99 -9.76 0.51
C VAL A 64 3.87 -11.13 -0.15
N THR A 65 3.58 -12.15 0.67
CA THR A 65 3.24 -13.51 0.20
C THR A 65 1.83 -13.87 0.65
N VAL A 66 1.01 -14.41 -0.25
CA VAL A 66 -0.37 -14.85 0.05
C VAL A 66 -0.33 -16.13 0.89
N LEU A 67 -0.95 -16.11 2.07
CA LEU A 67 -1.04 -17.25 2.98
C LEU A 67 -2.36 -18.00 2.85
N SER A 68 -3.47 -17.28 2.74
CA SER A 68 -4.81 -17.86 2.55
C SER A 68 -5.73 -16.85 1.85
N MET A 69 -6.84 -17.34 1.33
CA MET A 69 -7.81 -16.54 0.58
C MET A 69 -9.23 -16.86 1.04
N GLY A 70 -10.09 -15.85 1.01
CA GLY A 70 -11.53 -16.02 1.15
C GLY A 70 -12.19 -16.51 -0.14
N GLU A 71 -13.48 -16.79 -0.05
CA GLU A 71 -14.30 -17.23 -1.19
C GLU A 71 -14.30 -16.17 -2.32
N GLY A 72 -14.32 -16.63 -3.57
CA GLY A 72 -14.42 -15.77 -4.77
C GLY A 72 -13.14 -15.04 -5.18
N VAL A 73 -12.00 -15.33 -4.55
CA VAL A 73 -10.69 -14.78 -4.98
C VAL A 73 -10.14 -15.60 -6.14
N GLU A 74 -9.92 -14.95 -7.28
CA GLU A 74 -9.44 -15.60 -8.52
C GLU A 74 -8.13 -15.00 -9.06
N ASN A 75 -7.76 -13.79 -8.61
CA ASN A 75 -6.61 -13.06 -9.15
C ASN A 75 -5.26 -13.43 -8.54
N VAL A 76 -5.24 -14.18 -7.45
CA VAL A 76 -4.05 -14.66 -6.75
C VAL A 76 -4.28 -16.06 -6.20
N LYS A 77 -3.21 -16.77 -5.85
CA LYS A 77 -3.23 -18.08 -5.17
C LYS A 77 -2.27 -18.09 -3.98
N VAL A 78 -2.44 -19.06 -3.09
CA VAL A 78 -1.54 -19.29 -1.95
C VAL A 78 -0.11 -19.48 -2.44
N GLY A 79 0.83 -18.77 -1.81
CA GLY A 79 2.24 -18.77 -2.17
C GLY A 79 2.62 -17.70 -3.21
N ASP A 80 1.69 -17.00 -3.82
CA ASP A 80 2.00 -15.91 -4.73
C ASP A 80 2.70 -14.77 -3.98
N ARG A 81 3.76 -14.25 -4.60
CA ARG A 81 4.47 -13.05 -4.16
C ARG A 81 3.87 -11.85 -4.86
N CYS A 82 3.45 -10.86 -4.09
CA CYS A 82 2.69 -9.73 -4.59
C CYS A 82 3.27 -8.40 -4.13
N SER A 83 3.10 -7.37 -4.95
CA SER A 83 3.04 -5.99 -4.52
C SER A 83 1.62 -5.67 -4.05
N VAL A 84 1.48 -4.68 -3.19
CA VAL A 84 0.19 -4.20 -2.67
C VAL A 84 -0.14 -2.84 -3.23
N GLU A 85 -1.34 -2.67 -3.77
CA GLU A 85 -1.93 -1.35 -4.05
C GLU A 85 -2.57 -0.82 -2.76
N PRO A 86 -2.02 0.23 -2.12
CA PRO A 86 -2.46 0.64 -0.78
C PRO A 86 -3.76 1.45 -0.76
N TYR A 87 -4.29 1.81 -1.91
CA TYR A 87 -5.43 2.71 -2.08
C TYR A 87 -6.76 1.94 -2.04
N MET A 88 -7.43 1.94 -0.88
CA MET A 88 -8.68 1.22 -0.64
C MET A 88 -9.88 2.05 -1.09
N ASN A 89 -10.26 1.93 -2.36
CA ASN A 89 -11.43 2.57 -2.93
C ASN A 89 -12.69 1.72 -2.72
N CYS A 90 -13.88 2.36 -2.61
CA CYS A 90 -15.14 1.65 -2.36
C CYS A 90 -15.64 0.79 -3.53
N GLY A 91 -15.36 1.19 -4.77
CA GLY A 91 -15.81 0.49 -5.98
C GLY A 91 -17.20 0.90 -6.48
N GLU A 92 -17.99 1.66 -5.72
CA GLU A 92 -19.43 1.94 -6.01
C GLU A 92 -19.76 3.43 -6.16
N CYS A 93 -18.93 4.37 -5.67
CA CYS A 93 -19.18 5.79 -5.85
C CYS A 93 -19.02 6.22 -7.32
N PHE A 94 -19.51 7.41 -7.66
CA PHE A 94 -19.45 7.93 -9.02
C PHE A 94 -18.05 7.87 -9.63
N ALA A 95 -17.02 8.27 -8.88
CA ALA A 95 -15.64 8.25 -9.36
C ALA A 95 -15.15 6.82 -9.63
N CYS A 96 -15.44 5.88 -8.74
CA CYS A 96 -15.08 4.47 -8.92
C CYS A 96 -15.76 3.85 -10.13
N CYS A 97 -17.07 4.10 -10.33
CA CYS A 97 -17.81 3.62 -11.49
C CYS A 97 -17.31 4.20 -12.82
N LYS A 98 -16.60 5.33 -12.80
CA LYS A 98 -15.93 5.95 -13.96
C LYS A 98 -14.47 5.52 -14.13
N GLY A 99 -13.97 4.60 -13.30
CA GLY A 99 -12.57 4.16 -13.32
C GLY A 99 -11.57 5.14 -12.69
N ALA A 100 -12.05 6.26 -12.13
CA ALA A 100 -11.22 7.24 -11.42
C ALA A 100 -11.13 6.89 -9.93
N THR A 101 -10.60 5.70 -9.61
CA THR A 101 -10.56 5.15 -8.25
C THR A 101 -9.77 5.98 -7.26
N ASN A 102 -8.78 6.75 -7.74
CA ASN A 102 -8.01 7.74 -6.97
C ASN A 102 -8.84 8.95 -6.51
N CYS A 103 -10.03 9.15 -7.09
CA CYS A 103 -10.99 10.19 -6.71
C CYS A 103 -12.18 9.60 -5.91
N CYS A 104 -12.02 8.43 -5.33
CA CYS A 104 -13.05 7.80 -4.51
C CYS A 104 -13.44 8.68 -3.33
N GLU A 105 -14.75 8.86 -3.09
CA GLU A 105 -15.29 9.71 -2.02
C GLU A 105 -14.91 9.19 -0.62
N SER A 106 -14.70 7.88 -0.48
CA SER A 106 -14.30 7.21 0.77
C SER A 106 -12.94 6.51 0.60
N LEU A 107 -11.98 7.18 -0.06
CA LEU A 107 -10.65 6.63 -0.24
C LEU A 107 -9.91 6.55 1.09
N GLU A 108 -9.46 5.36 1.44
CA GLU A 108 -8.53 5.15 2.54
C GLU A 108 -7.20 4.61 2.01
N VAL A 109 -6.12 4.94 2.68
CA VAL A 109 -4.78 4.42 2.38
C VAL A 109 -4.30 3.63 3.58
N ILE A 110 -3.94 2.35 3.38
CA ILE A 110 -3.35 1.54 4.44
C ILE A 110 -2.02 2.14 4.87
N GLY A 111 -1.72 2.06 6.18
CA GLY A 111 -0.53 2.69 6.76
C GLY A 111 -0.62 4.21 6.93
N VAL A 112 -1.78 4.82 6.60
CA VAL A 112 -2.03 6.28 6.74
C VAL A 112 -3.36 6.52 7.44
N HIS A 113 -4.48 6.11 6.81
CA HIS A 113 -5.83 6.28 7.37
C HIS A 113 -6.25 5.11 8.25
N LYS A 114 -5.67 3.95 8.02
CA LYS A 114 -5.86 2.70 8.76
C LYS A 114 -4.55 1.93 8.82
N ASP A 115 -4.50 0.89 9.64
CA ASP A 115 -3.32 0.06 9.83
C ASP A 115 -2.77 -0.50 8.51
N GLY A 116 -1.45 -0.47 8.39
CA GLY A 116 -0.66 -0.90 7.24
C GLY A 116 0.22 -2.10 7.51
N GLY A 117 1.28 -2.23 6.72
CA GLY A 117 2.10 -3.42 6.64
C GLY A 117 3.33 -3.47 7.55
N MET A 118 3.53 -2.54 8.48
CA MET A 118 4.60 -2.69 9.48
C MET A 118 4.22 -3.69 10.58
N CYS A 119 3.70 -4.85 10.17
CA CYS A 119 3.35 -6.01 10.98
C CYS A 119 3.70 -7.30 10.24
N GLU A 120 3.63 -8.43 10.92
CA GLU A 120 3.98 -9.71 10.28
C GLU A 120 2.95 -10.15 9.24
N ARG A 121 1.66 -9.93 9.51
CA ARG A 121 0.54 -10.37 8.66
C ARG A 121 -0.63 -9.42 8.74
N PHE A 122 -1.40 -9.31 7.67
CA PHE A 122 -2.67 -8.60 7.67
C PHE A 122 -3.61 -9.11 6.57
N VAL A 123 -4.88 -8.74 6.66
CA VAL A 123 -5.92 -9.09 5.68
C VAL A 123 -6.26 -7.84 4.86
N LEU A 124 -6.39 -8.03 3.53
CA LEU A 124 -6.79 -6.97 2.61
C LEU A 124 -7.64 -7.52 1.47
N PRO A 125 -8.38 -6.65 0.74
CA PRO A 125 -9.06 -7.07 -0.48
C PRO A 125 -8.08 -7.64 -1.50
N ALA A 126 -8.30 -8.88 -1.95
CA ALA A 126 -7.39 -9.58 -2.86
C ALA A 126 -7.19 -8.84 -4.19
N ARG A 127 -8.20 -8.05 -4.64
CA ARG A 127 -8.10 -7.20 -5.84
C ARG A 127 -6.98 -6.13 -5.76
N LYS A 128 -6.40 -5.91 -4.59
CA LYS A 128 -5.29 -4.99 -4.33
C LYS A 128 -3.92 -5.68 -4.34
N LEU A 129 -3.90 -6.96 -4.65
CA LEU A 129 -2.68 -7.75 -4.78
C LEU A 129 -2.31 -7.92 -6.25
N HIS A 130 -1.05 -7.59 -6.58
CA HIS A 130 -0.48 -7.69 -7.92
C HIS A 130 0.65 -8.72 -7.91
N PRO A 131 0.39 -9.97 -8.35
CA PRO A 131 1.37 -11.05 -8.30
C PRO A 131 2.48 -10.87 -9.36
N SER A 132 3.70 -11.29 -9.01
CA SER A 132 4.80 -11.38 -9.96
C SER A 132 5.78 -12.49 -9.58
N GLU A 133 6.05 -13.37 -10.53
CA GLU A 133 7.08 -14.40 -10.41
C GLU A 133 8.49 -13.87 -10.74
N LYS A 134 8.57 -12.73 -11.44
CA LYS A 134 9.84 -12.17 -11.97
C LYS A 134 10.54 -11.23 -11.00
N LEU A 135 9.79 -10.56 -10.13
CA LEU A 135 10.35 -9.56 -9.22
C LEU A 135 10.80 -10.19 -7.91
N THR A 136 11.87 -9.66 -7.30
CA THR A 136 12.26 -9.99 -5.92
C THR A 136 11.29 -9.35 -4.94
N MET A 137 11.32 -9.74 -3.66
CA MET A 137 10.45 -9.13 -2.63
C MET A 137 10.78 -7.65 -2.42
N GLU A 138 12.04 -7.26 -2.53
CA GLU A 138 12.49 -5.87 -2.49
C GLU A 138 11.91 -5.07 -3.66
N GLN A 139 11.95 -5.63 -4.87
CA GLN A 139 11.37 -4.99 -6.06
C GLN A 139 9.85 -4.89 -5.96
N LEU A 140 9.17 -5.89 -5.38
CA LEU A 140 7.72 -5.85 -5.14
C LEU A 140 7.33 -4.72 -4.18
N ALA A 141 8.12 -4.48 -3.14
CA ALA A 141 7.90 -3.33 -2.25
C ALA A 141 8.05 -1.98 -2.96
N LEU A 142 8.93 -1.88 -3.98
CA LEU A 142 9.16 -0.67 -4.74
C LEU A 142 8.15 -0.43 -5.89
N VAL A 143 7.26 -1.37 -6.17
CA VAL A 143 6.26 -1.23 -7.25
C VAL A 143 5.33 -0.06 -6.99
N GLU A 144 4.91 0.16 -5.74
CA GLU A 144 4.06 1.30 -5.38
C GLU A 144 4.75 2.63 -5.72
N THR A 145 5.97 2.82 -5.27
CA THR A 145 6.79 4.01 -5.56
C THR A 145 6.95 4.25 -7.06
N LEU A 146 7.24 3.19 -7.83
CA LEU A 146 7.34 3.26 -9.29
C LEU A 146 5.99 3.63 -9.92
N ALA A 147 4.88 3.10 -9.42
CA ALA A 147 3.54 3.40 -9.92
C ALA A 147 3.18 4.89 -9.77
N ILE A 148 3.63 5.55 -8.69
CA ILE A 148 3.48 7.00 -8.52
C ILE A 148 4.24 7.75 -9.62
N GLY A 149 5.49 7.39 -9.90
CA GLY A 149 6.28 7.97 -10.98
C GLY A 149 5.62 7.75 -12.35
N CYS A 150 5.15 6.54 -12.64
CA CYS A 150 4.41 6.22 -13.88
C CYS A 150 3.13 7.06 -14.00
N ASN A 151 2.39 7.25 -12.90
CA ASN A 151 1.20 8.09 -12.90
C ASN A 151 1.54 9.55 -13.24
N CYS A 152 2.63 10.09 -12.70
CA CYS A 152 3.10 11.44 -13.03
C CYS A 152 3.37 11.59 -14.53
N VAL A 153 4.10 10.65 -15.15
CA VAL A 153 4.38 10.65 -16.59
C VAL A 153 3.11 10.54 -17.40
N ASN A 154 2.21 9.61 -17.03
CA ASN A 154 0.92 9.43 -17.71
C ASN A 154 0.04 10.67 -17.64
N ARG A 155 0.10 11.43 -16.56
CA ARG A 155 -0.65 12.69 -16.39
C ARG A 155 -0.03 13.84 -17.16
N ALA A 156 1.30 13.93 -17.18
CA ALA A 156 2.04 14.97 -17.91
C ALA A 156 1.94 14.77 -19.44
N ARG A 157 1.85 13.51 -19.89
CA ARG A 157 1.76 13.14 -21.32
C ARG A 157 2.84 13.81 -22.19
N PRO A 158 4.13 13.73 -21.83
CA PRO A 158 5.16 14.34 -22.64
C PRO A 158 5.21 13.71 -24.04
N GLY A 159 5.29 14.54 -25.06
CA GLY A 159 5.43 14.13 -26.45
C GLY A 159 6.89 14.09 -26.90
N GLU A 160 7.12 13.59 -28.11
CA GLU A 160 8.45 13.63 -28.73
C GLU A 160 8.92 15.08 -28.90
N GLY A 161 10.13 15.38 -28.43
CA GLY A 161 10.73 16.72 -28.48
C GLY A 161 10.36 17.64 -27.32
N ASP A 162 9.47 17.24 -26.42
CA ASP A 162 9.17 18.02 -25.22
C ASP A 162 10.39 18.08 -24.28
N LYS A 163 10.56 19.25 -23.65
CA LYS A 163 11.56 19.44 -22.60
C LYS A 163 10.89 19.26 -21.24
N VAL A 164 11.32 18.27 -20.49
CA VAL A 164 10.78 17.94 -19.17
C VAL A 164 11.79 18.32 -18.08
N LEU A 165 11.32 19.01 -17.05
CA LEU A 165 12.09 19.28 -15.84
C LEU A 165 11.56 18.42 -14.70
N VAL A 166 12.43 17.59 -14.11
CA VAL A 166 12.14 16.85 -12.88
C VAL A 166 12.80 17.58 -11.72
N ILE A 167 12.01 17.96 -10.72
CA ILE A 167 12.50 18.65 -9.52
C ILE A 167 12.55 17.63 -8.38
N GLY A 168 13.76 17.25 -7.99
CA GLY A 168 14.06 16.25 -6.99
C GLY A 168 14.49 14.92 -7.61
N ALA A 169 15.41 14.24 -6.92
CA ALA A 169 15.94 12.92 -7.27
C ALA A 169 15.80 11.98 -6.06
N GLY A 170 14.62 11.98 -5.46
CA GLY A 170 14.22 11.06 -4.39
C GLY A 170 13.69 9.74 -4.95
N PRO A 171 13.01 8.92 -4.11
CA PRO A 171 12.52 7.59 -4.53
C PRO A 171 11.55 7.63 -5.73
N ILE A 172 10.87 8.75 -5.97
CA ILE A 172 9.89 8.91 -7.06
C ILE A 172 10.49 9.67 -8.27
N GLY A 173 11.49 10.52 -8.05
CA GLY A 173 12.11 11.37 -9.07
C GLY A 173 13.08 10.68 -10.02
#